data_e25063077d5ba052804bdb225d706ae1
#
_entry.id   e25063077d5ba052804bdb225d706ae1
#
_cell.length_a   1.000
_cell.length_b   1.000
_cell.length_c   1.000
_cell.angle_alpha   90.00
_cell.angle_beta   90.00
_cell.angle_gamma   90.00
#
_symmetry.space_group_name_H-M   'P 1'
#
loop_
_entity.id
_entity.type
_entity.pdbx_description
1 polymer ?
#
loop_
_entity_poly.entity_id
_entity_poly.type
_entity_poly.pdbx_seq_one_letter_code
_entity_poly.pdbx_strand_id
1 'polypeptide(L)'
;MDNRFVNDERYAKAFVRGKVNQSGWGVNKIRFHLIQKGIDKDIIDEALGQTDEEAYRQRLIEILKTKAKTVKADSDFEKKRKLAAYAMQKGFEGPLVWEVVKEFDT
;
A
#
# COMPACT_ATOMS: atom_id res chain seq x y z
N MET A 1 17.96 -9.30 -29.20
CA MET A 1 17.01 -9.59 -28.14
C MET A 1 16.85 -8.40 -27.23
N ASP A 2 15.64 -8.09 -26.92
CA ASP A 2 15.33 -6.94 -26.07
C ASP A 2 15.46 -7.33 -24.60
N ASN A 3 16.34 -6.64 -23.86
CA ASN A 3 16.53 -6.90 -22.43
C ASN A 3 15.55 -6.12 -21.54
N ARG A 4 14.65 -5.36 -22.16
CA ARG A 4 13.72 -4.53 -21.39
C ARG A 4 12.87 -5.32 -20.43
N PHE A 5 12.41 -6.50 -20.84
CA PHE A 5 11.58 -7.35 -20.02
C PHE A 5 12.26 -7.71 -18.69
N VAL A 6 13.53 -8.11 -18.76
CA VAL A 6 14.31 -8.45 -17.57
C VAL A 6 14.52 -7.23 -16.69
N ASN A 7 14.83 -6.09 -17.31
CA ASN A 7 15.03 -4.85 -16.58
C ASN A 7 13.74 -4.38 -15.93
N ASP A 8 12.61 -4.54 -16.61
CA ASP A 8 11.30 -4.16 -16.06
C ASP A 8 10.94 -5.00 -14.86
N GLU A 9 11.25 -6.31 -14.90
CA GLU A 9 10.99 -7.19 -13.78
C GLU A 9 11.80 -6.78 -12.55
N ARG A 10 13.08 -6.52 -12.74
CA ARG A 10 13.96 -6.07 -11.69
C ARG A 10 13.50 -4.73 -11.12
N TYR A 11 13.15 -3.81 -12.01
CA TYR A 11 12.66 -2.49 -11.62
C TYR A 11 11.38 -2.60 -10.80
N ALA A 12 10.43 -3.41 -11.27
CA ALA A 12 9.15 -3.56 -10.59
C ALA A 12 9.33 -4.11 -9.18
N LYS A 13 10.18 -5.14 -9.02
CA LYS A 13 10.41 -5.73 -7.71
C LYS A 13 11.05 -4.75 -6.75
N ALA A 14 12.03 -4.00 -7.21
CA ALA A 14 12.69 -2.99 -6.39
C ALA A 14 11.73 -1.86 -6.03
N PHE A 15 10.91 -1.44 -6.99
CA PHE A 15 9.93 -0.39 -6.79
C PHE A 15 8.91 -0.80 -5.73
N VAL A 16 8.35 -2.01 -5.84
CA VAL A 16 7.38 -2.51 -4.88
C VAL A 16 7.97 -2.52 -3.47
N ARG A 17 9.16 -3.10 -3.33
CA ARG A 17 9.82 -3.22 -2.04
C ARG A 17 10.06 -1.85 -1.40
N GLY A 18 10.59 -0.92 -2.18
CA GLY A 18 10.90 0.42 -1.67
C GLY A 18 9.64 1.19 -1.30
N LYS A 19 8.59 1.11 -2.13
CA LYS A 19 7.38 1.86 -1.86
C LYS A 19 6.60 1.32 -0.66
N VAL A 20 6.58 0.00 -0.49
CA VAL A 20 5.93 -0.59 0.69
C VAL A 20 6.74 -0.26 1.95
N ASN A 21 8.04 -0.53 1.93
CA ASN A 21 8.85 -0.45 3.15
C ASN A 21 9.24 0.96 3.54
N GLN A 22 9.57 1.80 2.57
CA GLN A 22 10.07 3.15 2.85
C GLN A 22 8.99 4.22 2.74
N SER A 23 8.19 4.15 1.68
CA SER A 23 7.20 5.19 1.41
C SER A 23 5.83 4.90 2.00
N GLY A 24 5.58 3.65 2.40
CA GLY A 24 4.29 3.29 2.96
C GLY A 24 3.15 3.34 1.96
N TRP A 25 3.40 2.91 0.73
CA TRP A 25 2.36 2.86 -0.30
C TRP A 25 1.65 1.52 -0.27
N GLY A 26 0.35 1.55 -0.57
CA GLY A 26 -0.42 0.33 -0.77
C GLY A 26 -0.33 -0.17 -2.20
N VAL A 27 -0.82 -1.37 -2.40
CA VAL A 27 -0.72 -2.09 -3.69
C VAL A 27 -1.38 -1.30 -4.83
N ASN A 28 -2.53 -0.67 -4.58
CA ASN A 28 -3.25 0.03 -5.64
C ASN A 28 -2.45 1.20 -6.20
N LYS A 29 -1.80 1.94 -5.34
CA LYS A 29 -0.99 3.08 -5.77
C LYS A 29 0.26 2.63 -6.50
N ILE A 30 0.89 1.56 -6.01
CA ILE A 30 2.07 0.99 -6.65
C ILE A 30 1.72 0.50 -8.05
N ARG A 31 0.62 -0.24 -8.17
CA ARG A 31 0.16 -0.77 -9.46
C ARG A 31 -0.09 0.35 -10.46
N PHE A 32 -0.77 1.40 -10.01
CA PHE A 32 -1.07 2.53 -10.86
C PHE A 32 0.21 3.16 -11.43
N HIS A 33 1.20 3.37 -10.58
CA HIS A 33 2.46 3.99 -11.02
C HIS A 33 3.24 3.10 -11.98
N LEU A 34 3.25 1.79 -11.74
CA LEU A 34 3.96 0.86 -12.62
C LEU A 34 3.27 0.77 -13.98
N ILE A 35 1.93 0.81 -14.00
CA ILE A 35 1.19 0.83 -15.25
C ILE A 35 1.54 2.09 -16.04
N GLN A 36 1.64 3.24 -15.38
CA GLN A 36 2.00 4.48 -16.03
C GLN A 36 3.42 4.46 -16.59
N LYS A 37 4.29 3.69 -16.00
CA LYS A 37 5.66 3.51 -16.50
C LYS A 37 5.72 2.56 -17.69
N GLY A 38 4.59 1.95 -18.05
CA GLY A 38 4.56 1.02 -19.17
C GLY A 38 4.97 -0.40 -18.84
N ILE A 39 4.98 -0.73 -17.54
CA ILE A 39 5.35 -2.09 -17.12
C ILE A 39 4.17 -3.01 -17.38
N ASP A 40 4.44 -4.20 -17.90
CA ASP A 40 3.44 -5.22 -18.20
C ASP A 40 2.70 -5.66 -16.94
N LYS A 41 1.41 -5.92 -17.09
CA LYS A 41 0.57 -6.36 -15.98
C LYS A 41 1.11 -7.64 -15.31
N ASP A 42 1.58 -8.58 -16.11
CA ASP A 42 2.11 -9.84 -15.57
C ASP A 42 3.34 -9.62 -14.71
N ILE A 43 4.18 -8.69 -15.12
CA ILE A 43 5.37 -8.33 -14.34
C ILE A 43 4.97 -7.66 -13.04
N ILE A 44 3.98 -6.77 -13.10
CA ILE A 44 3.47 -6.09 -11.91
C ILE A 44 2.87 -7.09 -10.94
N ASP A 45 2.03 -7.99 -11.43
CA ASP A 45 1.39 -9.00 -10.58
C ASP A 45 2.41 -9.89 -9.89
N GLU A 46 3.45 -10.29 -10.61
CA GLU A 46 4.51 -11.10 -10.05
C GLU A 46 5.29 -10.36 -8.97
N ALA A 47 5.62 -9.10 -9.24
CA ALA A 47 6.35 -8.28 -8.26
C ALA A 47 5.53 -8.07 -6.99
N LEU A 48 4.23 -7.80 -7.15
CA LEU A 48 3.34 -7.62 -6.00
C LEU A 48 3.13 -8.93 -5.24
N GLY A 49 3.10 -10.05 -5.96
CA GLY A 49 2.91 -11.36 -5.35
C GLY A 49 4.06 -11.80 -4.45
N GLN A 50 5.21 -11.17 -4.58
CA GLN A 50 6.36 -11.48 -3.72
C GLN A 50 6.34 -10.70 -2.41
N THR A 51 5.37 -9.82 -2.23
CA THR A 51 5.23 -9.05 -0.99
C THR A 51 4.75 -9.97 0.13
N ASP A 52 5.43 -9.91 1.27
CA ASP A 52 4.99 -10.65 2.45
C ASP A 52 3.71 -10.01 2.98
N GLU A 53 2.62 -10.79 3.00
CA GLU A 53 1.32 -10.27 3.40
C GLU A 53 1.31 -9.78 4.84
N GLU A 54 1.99 -10.48 5.72
CA GLU A 54 2.05 -10.08 7.13
C GLU A 54 2.83 -8.77 7.29
N ALA A 55 3.97 -8.65 6.61
CA ALA A 55 4.75 -7.42 6.65
C ALA A 55 3.98 -6.24 6.07
N TYR A 56 3.22 -6.48 5.00
CA TYR A 56 2.40 -5.47 4.37
C TYR A 56 1.30 -4.98 5.33
N ARG A 57 0.64 -5.91 5.99
CA ARG A 57 -0.40 -5.59 6.97
C ARG A 57 0.19 -4.81 8.15
N GLN A 58 1.35 -5.23 8.65
CA GLN A 58 2.02 -4.52 9.74
C GLN A 58 2.40 -3.11 9.34
N ARG A 59 2.83 -2.93 8.11
CA ARG A 59 3.17 -1.59 7.63
C ARG A 59 1.95 -0.68 7.64
N LEU A 60 0.80 -1.20 7.21
CA LEU A 60 -0.45 -0.46 7.26
C LEU A 60 -0.81 -0.08 8.70
N ILE A 61 -0.67 -1.02 9.62
CA ILE A 61 -0.96 -0.76 11.03
C ILE A 61 -0.08 0.35 11.57
N GLU A 62 1.22 0.32 11.27
CA GLU A 62 2.16 1.35 11.70
C GLU A 62 1.79 2.74 11.17
N ILE A 63 1.44 2.78 9.88
CA ILE A 63 1.04 4.02 9.24
C ILE A 63 -0.20 4.61 9.92
N LEU A 64 -1.18 3.76 10.19
CA LEU A 64 -2.42 4.20 10.83
C LEU A 64 -2.21 4.61 12.28
N LYS A 65 -1.34 3.92 13.01
CA LYS A 65 -1.01 4.31 14.38
C LYS A 65 -0.39 5.69 14.42
N THR A 66 0.52 5.94 13.50
CA THR A 66 1.17 7.25 13.42
C THR A 66 0.16 8.34 13.07
N LYS A 67 -0.68 8.09 12.08
CA LYS A 67 -1.68 9.06 11.66
C LYS A 67 -2.72 9.32 12.74
N ALA A 68 -3.08 8.29 13.50
CA ALA A 68 -4.08 8.41 14.55
C ALA A 68 -3.69 9.44 15.61
N LYS A 69 -2.41 9.67 15.79
CA LYS A 69 -1.91 10.66 16.77
C LYS A 69 -2.24 12.09 16.36
N THR A 70 -2.45 12.34 15.08
CA THR A 70 -2.67 13.69 14.55
C THR A 70 -4.07 13.92 14.01
N VAL A 71 -4.85 12.86 13.84
CA VAL A 71 -6.21 12.97 13.33
C VAL A 71 -7.11 13.58 14.38
N LYS A 72 -7.84 14.62 13.99
CA LYS A 72 -8.84 15.23 14.85
C LYS A 72 -10.22 14.81 14.40
N ALA A 73 -11.02 14.34 15.34
CA ALA A 73 -12.38 13.90 15.07
C ALA A 73 -13.23 14.01 16.31
N ASP A 74 -14.52 14.23 16.12
CA ASP A 74 -15.45 14.41 17.21
C ASP A 74 -15.95 13.10 17.80
N SER A 75 -15.76 12.00 17.06
CA SER A 75 -16.21 10.69 17.50
C SER A 75 -15.24 9.61 17.04
N ASP A 76 -15.34 8.46 17.67
CA ASP A 76 -14.56 7.30 17.29
C ASP A 76 -14.87 6.87 15.85
N PHE A 77 -16.15 6.88 15.49
CA PHE A 77 -16.57 6.54 14.12
C PHE A 77 -15.94 7.46 13.10
N GLU A 78 -15.97 8.77 13.36
CA GLU A 78 -15.39 9.74 12.44
C GLU A 78 -13.88 9.56 12.34
N LYS A 79 -13.22 9.29 13.46
CA LYS A 79 -11.78 9.06 13.47
C LYS A 79 -11.42 7.85 12.60
N LYS A 80 -12.15 6.75 12.76
CA LYS A 80 -11.92 5.54 11.96
C LYS A 80 -12.16 5.79 10.48
N ARG A 81 -13.17 6.56 10.15
CA ARG A 81 -13.46 6.92 8.76
C ARG A 81 -12.33 7.72 8.13
N LYS A 82 -11.78 8.68 8.89
CA LYS A 82 -10.67 9.51 8.41
C LYS A 82 -9.41 8.68 8.24
N LEU A 83 -9.14 7.76 9.15
CA LEU A 83 -8.01 6.86 9.04
C LEU A 83 -8.13 5.96 7.81
N ALA A 84 -9.32 5.43 7.57
CA ALA A 84 -9.56 4.59 6.40
C ALA A 84 -9.34 5.37 5.11
N ALA A 85 -9.84 6.60 5.04
CA ALA A 85 -9.67 7.44 3.86
C ALA A 85 -8.19 7.72 3.59
N TYR A 86 -7.44 8.00 4.65
CA TYR A 86 -6.01 8.24 4.53
C TYR A 86 -5.27 7.03 3.95
N ALA A 87 -5.57 5.84 4.49
CA ALA A 87 -4.93 4.61 4.02
C ALA A 87 -5.29 4.31 2.57
N MET A 88 -6.55 4.51 2.20
CA MET A 88 -6.96 4.28 0.81
C MET A 88 -6.29 5.25 -0.14
N GLN A 89 -6.07 6.49 0.29
CA GLN A 89 -5.35 7.47 -0.51
C GLN A 89 -3.91 7.05 -0.74
N LYS A 90 -3.32 6.35 0.22
CA LYS A 90 -1.96 5.81 0.06
C LYS A 90 -1.94 4.54 -0.78
N GLY A 91 -3.08 4.04 -1.19
CA GLY A 91 -3.18 2.92 -2.10
C GLY A 91 -3.51 1.58 -1.47
N PHE A 92 -3.75 1.53 -0.17
CA PHE A 92 -4.11 0.26 0.47
C PHE A 92 -5.52 -0.15 0.07
N GLU A 93 -5.73 -1.47 -0.07
CA GLU A 93 -7.01 -2.00 -0.53
C GLU A 93 -8.08 -1.80 0.53
N GLY A 94 -9.28 -1.41 0.07
CA GLY A 94 -10.39 -1.11 0.96
C GLY A 94 -10.72 -2.21 1.97
N PRO A 95 -10.90 -3.45 1.54
CA PRO A 95 -11.20 -4.53 2.49
C PRO A 95 -10.17 -4.69 3.59
N LEU A 96 -8.88 -4.61 3.25
CA LEU A 96 -7.82 -4.70 4.25
C LEU A 96 -7.85 -3.50 5.18
N VAL A 97 -8.04 -2.29 4.63
CA VAL A 97 -8.08 -1.08 5.41
C VAL A 97 -9.16 -1.14 6.47
N TRP A 98 -10.38 -1.54 6.08
CA TRP A 98 -11.50 -1.61 7.02
C TRP A 98 -11.31 -2.72 8.05
N GLU A 99 -10.69 -3.82 7.67
CA GLU A 99 -10.37 -4.89 8.59
C GLU A 99 -9.43 -4.39 9.70
N VAL A 100 -8.40 -3.63 9.32
CA VAL A 100 -7.43 -3.10 10.27
C VAL A 100 -8.04 -1.98 11.11
N VAL A 101 -8.74 -1.04 10.47
CA VAL A 101 -9.31 0.12 11.16
C VAL A 101 -10.36 -0.32 12.19
N LYS A 102 -11.14 -1.32 11.85
CA LYS A 102 -12.19 -1.85 12.72
C LYS A 102 -11.62 -2.34 14.04
N GLU A 103 -10.40 -2.83 14.03
CA GLU A 103 -9.73 -3.36 15.22
C GLU A 103 -9.00 -2.27 16.01
N PHE A 104 -8.94 -1.05 15.49
CA PHE A 104 -8.25 0.02 16.19
C PHE A 104 -9.02 0.46 17.42
N ASP A 105 -8.32 0.50 18.53
CA ASP A 105 -8.81 1.06 19.78
C ASP A 105 -8.38 2.52 19.83
N THR A 106 -9.34 3.40 19.78
CA THR A 106 -9.01 4.84 19.75
C THR A 106 -9.36 5.54 21.06
#